data_908ec5198a263b86a7854be4ec20d844
#
_entry.id   908ec5198a263b86a7854be4ec20d844
#
_cell.length_a   1.000
_cell.length_b   1.000
_cell.length_c   1.000
_cell.angle_alpha   90.00
_cell.angle_beta   90.00
_cell.angle_gamma   90.00
#
_symmetry.space_group_name_H-M   'P 1'
#
loop_
_entity.id
_entity.type
_entity.pdbx_description
1 polymer ?
#
loop_
_entity_poly.entity_id
_entity_poly.type
_entity_poly.pdbx_seq_one_letter_code
_entity_poly.pdbx_strand_id
1 'polypeptide(L)'
;MAERMTFPMYAIHRQQTQALWQAVQSLLDERGVMVAGDPPAADPGDLLAHWRQPTLLLSQTCGYPLVTQLPEVQTVGCFHYAAPGCEGRRYRSLLVVREADSHRMLGDFFGRRAVCNAEHSQSGYNVLRKMVAPLSREGRFFSAVMFSGSHRQSLRELQQENADIAAIDCVTYALLQRHQPQALAGQ
;
A
#
# COMPACT_ATOMS: atom_id res chain seq x y z
N MET A 1 3.65 27.43 13.10
CA MET A 1 4.13 26.06 13.36
C MET A 1 4.83 25.57 12.11
N ALA A 2 5.90 24.81 12.24
CA ALA A 2 6.64 24.33 11.07
C ALA A 2 5.81 23.26 10.33
N GLU A 3 5.56 23.50 9.05
CA GLU A 3 4.77 22.60 8.18
C GLU A 3 5.61 21.41 7.74
N ARG A 4 5.01 20.20 7.74
CA ARG A 4 5.69 18.94 7.46
C ARG A 4 5.22 18.34 6.14
N MET A 5 6.12 17.62 5.48
CA MET A 5 5.82 16.84 4.28
C MET A 5 6.28 15.40 4.45
N THR A 6 5.44 14.44 4.02
CA THR A 6 5.74 12.99 4.16
C THR A 6 5.25 12.18 2.97
N PHE A 7 5.96 11.09 2.65
CA PHE A 7 5.58 10.13 1.61
C PHE A 7 5.60 8.70 2.14
N PRO A 8 4.61 8.32 2.99
CA PRO A 8 4.65 7.04 3.71
C PRO A 8 4.27 5.82 2.89
N MET A 9 3.58 6.01 1.74
CA MET A 9 2.93 4.88 1.05
C MET A 9 3.90 3.88 0.42
N TYR A 10 5.07 4.31 -0.05
CA TYR A 10 6.03 3.47 -0.76
C TYR A 10 7.46 3.61 -0.22
N ALA A 11 7.60 3.73 1.10
CA ALA A 11 8.89 3.92 1.78
C ALA A 11 9.72 2.60 1.88
N ILE A 12 9.83 1.83 0.78
CA ILE A 12 10.55 0.55 0.73
C ILE A 12 12.06 0.76 0.60
N HIS A 13 12.49 1.79 -0.13
CA HIS A 13 13.89 2.12 -0.34
C HIS A 13 14.17 3.55 0.10
N ARG A 14 14.88 3.69 1.23
CA ARG A 14 15.11 4.97 1.91
C ARG A 14 15.67 6.06 1.00
N GLN A 15 16.69 5.75 0.19
CA GLN A 15 17.32 6.75 -0.69
C GLN A 15 16.34 7.28 -1.75
N GLN A 16 15.48 6.42 -2.31
CA GLN A 16 14.49 6.86 -3.29
C GLN A 16 13.38 7.72 -2.66
N THR A 17 12.93 7.34 -1.47
CA THR A 17 11.95 8.14 -0.71
C THR A 17 12.55 9.50 -0.35
N GLN A 18 13.82 9.55 0.05
CA GLN A 18 14.52 10.79 0.35
C GLN A 18 14.70 11.66 -0.91
N ALA A 19 15.08 11.06 -2.05
CA ALA A 19 15.22 11.78 -3.31
C ALA A 19 13.89 12.40 -3.78
N LEU A 20 12.79 11.64 -3.66
CA LEU A 20 11.45 12.16 -3.95
C LEU A 20 11.09 13.33 -3.03
N TRP A 21 11.35 13.19 -1.73
CA TRP A 21 11.08 14.24 -0.75
C TRP A 21 11.85 15.51 -1.07
N GLN A 22 13.16 15.41 -1.36
CA GLN A 22 14.02 16.55 -1.73
C GLN A 22 13.57 17.22 -3.02
N ALA A 23 13.19 16.43 -4.04
CA ALA A 23 12.71 16.99 -5.30
C ALA A 23 11.42 17.78 -5.11
N VAL A 24 10.47 17.29 -4.32
CA VAL A 24 9.22 18.00 -4.02
C VAL A 24 9.49 19.23 -3.15
N GLN A 25 10.39 19.14 -2.16
CA GLN A 25 10.81 20.28 -1.35
C GLN A 25 11.35 21.41 -2.24
N SER A 26 12.29 21.11 -3.14
CA SER A 26 12.86 22.12 -4.05
C SER A 26 11.78 22.81 -4.90
N LEU A 27 10.81 22.05 -5.40
CA LEU A 27 9.69 22.61 -6.17
C LEU A 27 8.76 23.52 -5.33
N LEU A 28 8.59 23.22 -4.04
CA LEU A 28 7.83 24.05 -3.11
C LEU A 28 8.59 25.32 -2.74
N ASP A 29 9.88 25.20 -2.46
CA ASP A 29 10.78 26.32 -2.15
C ASP A 29 10.82 27.36 -3.30
N GLU A 30 10.88 26.89 -4.56
CA GLU A 30 10.80 27.74 -5.76
C GLU A 30 9.48 28.55 -5.83
N ARG A 31 8.45 28.11 -5.14
CA ARG A 31 7.13 28.75 -5.06
C ARG A 31 6.89 29.49 -3.74
N GLY A 32 7.92 29.62 -2.92
CA GLY A 32 7.86 30.32 -1.63
C GLY A 32 7.13 29.53 -0.54
N VAL A 33 6.92 28.21 -0.71
CA VAL A 33 6.31 27.34 0.28
C VAL A 33 7.40 26.62 1.07
N MET A 34 7.61 27.04 2.31
CA MET A 34 8.66 26.50 3.18
C MET A 34 8.19 25.24 3.91
N VAL A 35 8.90 24.14 3.73
CA VAL A 35 8.68 22.88 4.45
C VAL A 35 9.78 22.69 5.48
N ALA A 36 9.39 22.42 6.71
CA ALA A 36 10.35 22.27 7.83
C ALA A 36 10.84 20.82 7.97
N GLY A 37 12.10 20.70 8.36
CA GLY A 37 12.74 19.46 8.78
C GLY A 37 13.33 18.64 7.65
N ASP A 38 13.86 17.49 8.05
CA ASP A 38 14.38 16.45 7.16
C ASP A 38 13.30 15.44 6.79
N PRO A 39 13.52 14.64 5.71
CA PRO A 39 12.65 13.53 5.40
C PRO A 39 12.44 12.65 6.64
N PRO A 40 11.20 12.30 7.00
CA PRO A 40 10.94 11.49 8.18
C PRO A 40 11.67 10.14 8.07
N ALA A 41 12.39 9.80 9.14
CA ALA A 41 13.24 8.59 9.19
C ALA A 41 12.45 7.29 9.41
N ALA A 42 11.21 7.38 9.86
CA ALA A 42 10.41 6.24 10.31
C ALA A 42 8.98 6.26 9.74
N ASP A 43 8.39 5.08 9.72
CA ASP A 43 6.96 4.88 9.48
C ASP A 43 6.17 5.64 10.55
N PRO A 44 5.17 6.45 10.18
CA PRO A 44 4.34 7.18 11.14
C PRO A 44 3.47 6.29 12.03
N GLY A 45 3.43 4.97 11.81
CA GLY A 45 2.60 4.03 12.57
C GLY A 45 1.11 4.16 12.22
N ASP A 46 0.36 4.92 13.02
CA ASP A 46 -1.05 5.21 12.70
C ASP A 46 -1.16 6.26 11.60
N LEU A 47 -1.37 5.79 10.37
CA LEU A 47 -1.49 6.64 9.19
C LEU A 47 -2.71 7.58 9.25
N LEU A 48 -3.84 7.16 9.83
CA LEU A 48 -5.03 8.02 9.93
C LEU A 48 -4.78 9.18 10.89
N ALA A 49 -4.19 8.92 12.05
CA ALA A 49 -3.80 9.95 12.98
C ALA A 49 -2.74 10.89 12.37
N HIS A 50 -1.80 10.32 11.60
CA HIS A 50 -0.80 11.09 10.89
C HIS A 50 -1.39 12.05 9.87
N TRP A 51 -2.31 11.59 9.02
CA TRP A 51 -2.94 12.44 7.99
C TRP A 51 -3.88 13.52 8.53
N ARG A 52 -4.30 13.41 9.79
CA ARG A 52 -5.11 14.43 10.49
C ARG A 52 -4.30 15.46 11.26
N GLN A 53 -2.97 15.38 11.21
CA GLN A 53 -2.13 16.35 11.94
C GLN A 53 -2.24 17.74 11.31
N PRO A 54 -2.55 18.79 12.08
CA PRO A 54 -2.73 20.15 11.55
C PRO A 54 -1.43 20.77 11.03
N THR A 55 -0.28 20.19 11.33
CA THR A 55 1.04 20.60 10.85
C THR A 55 1.46 19.87 9.57
N LEU A 56 0.65 18.95 9.05
CA LEU A 56 0.94 18.21 7.83
C LEU A 56 0.49 19.03 6.61
N LEU A 57 1.45 19.60 5.90
CA LEU A 57 1.21 20.38 4.68
C LEU A 57 0.88 19.46 3.50
N LEU A 58 1.68 18.42 3.30
CA LEU A 58 1.59 17.54 2.13
C LEU A 58 1.94 16.10 2.50
N SER A 59 1.13 15.17 2.04
CA SER A 59 1.41 13.74 2.21
C SER A 59 0.84 12.89 1.07
N GLN A 60 1.35 11.68 0.94
CA GLN A 60 0.68 10.62 0.20
C GLN A 60 -0.35 9.93 1.07
N THR A 61 -1.51 9.61 0.48
CA THR A 61 -2.54 8.81 1.14
C THR A 61 -3.11 7.74 0.22
N CYS A 62 -3.64 6.68 0.80
CA CYS A 62 -4.45 5.70 0.08
C CYS A 62 -5.81 6.32 -0.29
N GLY A 63 -6.31 6.01 -1.49
CA GLY A 63 -7.56 6.59 -1.98
C GLY A 63 -8.79 6.25 -1.14
N TYR A 64 -8.86 5.06 -0.56
CA TYR A 64 -10.03 4.66 0.24
C TYR A 64 -10.17 5.46 1.54
N PRO A 65 -9.18 5.56 2.44
CA PRO A 65 -9.29 6.44 3.59
C PRO A 65 -9.46 7.91 3.21
N LEU A 66 -8.87 8.38 2.11
CA LEU A 66 -9.07 9.74 1.63
C LEU A 66 -10.55 10.07 1.41
N VAL A 67 -11.30 9.20 0.74
CA VAL A 67 -12.71 9.45 0.41
C VAL A 67 -13.70 9.05 1.50
N THR A 68 -13.29 8.23 2.48
CA THR A 68 -14.21 7.71 3.51
C THR A 68 -13.97 8.26 4.91
N GLN A 69 -12.74 8.72 5.21
CA GLN A 69 -12.31 9.03 6.58
C GLN A 69 -11.60 10.37 6.73
N LEU A 70 -11.24 11.03 5.62
CA LEU A 70 -10.47 12.27 5.62
C LEU A 70 -11.18 13.36 4.79
N PRO A 71 -12.43 13.73 5.13
CA PRO A 71 -13.21 14.68 4.35
C PRO A 71 -12.61 16.10 4.35
N GLU A 72 -11.78 16.43 5.35
CA GLU A 72 -11.10 17.71 5.51
C GLU A 72 -9.80 17.82 4.68
N VAL A 73 -9.27 16.71 4.15
CA VAL A 73 -8.03 16.69 3.39
C VAL A 73 -8.28 17.00 1.92
N GLN A 74 -7.52 17.96 1.38
CA GLN A 74 -7.62 18.34 -0.02
C GLN A 74 -6.67 17.53 -0.90
N THR A 75 -7.20 17.00 -2.01
CA THR A 75 -6.39 16.33 -3.02
C THR A 75 -5.75 17.37 -3.94
N VAL A 76 -4.42 17.48 -3.92
CA VAL A 76 -3.66 18.40 -4.79
C VAL A 76 -3.17 17.73 -6.08
N GLY A 77 -3.17 16.40 -6.14
CA GLY A 77 -2.75 15.65 -7.32
C GLY A 77 -2.63 14.15 -7.06
N CYS A 78 -2.13 13.43 -8.06
CA CYS A 78 -1.76 12.03 -7.92
C CYS A 78 -0.45 11.76 -8.67
N PHE A 79 0.36 10.88 -8.10
CA PHE A 79 1.56 10.41 -8.80
C PHE A 79 1.20 9.43 -9.91
N HIS A 80 1.90 9.53 -11.04
CA HIS A 80 1.89 8.53 -12.10
C HIS A 80 3.13 7.65 -11.92
N TYR A 81 2.91 6.41 -11.53
CA TYR A 81 4.00 5.45 -11.36
C TYR A 81 4.28 4.71 -12.66
N ALA A 82 5.56 4.48 -12.96
CA ALA A 82 6.01 3.70 -14.12
C ALA A 82 6.21 2.21 -13.79
N ALA A 83 5.63 1.73 -12.69
CA ALA A 83 5.70 0.31 -12.33
C ALA A 83 4.83 -0.56 -13.25
N PRO A 84 5.22 -1.81 -13.53
CA PRO A 84 4.34 -2.76 -14.22
C PRO A 84 2.98 -2.87 -13.55
N GLY A 85 1.90 -2.75 -14.32
CA GLY A 85 0.53 -2.72 -13.79
C GLY A 85 0.00 -1.31 -13.50
N CYS A 86 0.80 -0.26 -13.67
CA CYS A 86 0.36 1.13 -13.64
C CYS A 86 0.09 1.66 -15.05
N GLU A 87 -0.99 2.43 -15.21
CA GLU A 87 -1.36 3.09 -16.46
C GLU A 87 -2.02 4.44 -16.14
N GLY A 88 -1.29 5.54 -16.39
CA GLY A 88 -1.73 6.88 -16.00
C GLY A 88 -2.01 6.96 -14.50
N ARG A 89 -3.26 7.24 -14.14
CA ARG A 89 -3.72 7.32 -12.73
C ARG A 89 -4.20 5.98 -12.15
N ARG A 90 -4.15 4.91 -12.93
CA ARG A 90 -4.62 3.58 -12.53
C ARG A 90 -3.44 2.72 -12.10
N TYR A 91 -3.66 1.88 -11.12
CA TYR A 91 -2.75 0.83 -10.70
C TYR A 91 -3.53 -0.46 -10.46
N ARG A 92 -2.84 -1.58 -10.35
CA ARG A 92 -3.43 -2.90 -10.14
C ARG A 92 -2.99 -3.47 -8.80
N SER A 93 -3.81 -4.36 -8.25
CA SER A 93 -3.39 -5.28 -7.20
C SER A 93 -3.06 -6.63 -7.84
N LEU A 94 -1.95 -7.21 -7.43
CA LEU A 94 -1.54 -8.55 -7.81
C LEU A 94 -2.05 -9.53 -6.75
N LEU A 95 -2.67 -10.62 -7.16
CA LEU A 95 -2.94 -11.73 -6.26
C LEU A 95 -1.66 -12.55 -6.15
N VAL A 96 -1.11 -12.62 -4.95
CA VAL A 96 0.13 -13.32 -4.65
C VAL A 96 -0.19 -14.54 -3.80
N VAL A 97 0.37 -15.66 -4.20
CA VAL A 97 0.24 -16.97 -3.56
C VAL A 97 1.61 -17.62 -3.49
N ARG A 98 1.77 -18.71 -2.74
CA ARG A 98 3.00 -19.50 -2.80
C ARG A 98 3.18 -20.13 -4.18
N GLU A 99 4.41 -20.33 -4.61
CA GLU A 99 4.76 -20.92 -5.91
C GLU A 99 4.05 -22.27 -6.11
N ALA A 100 3.94 -23.09 -5.09
CA ALA A 100 3.21 -24.37 -5.12
C ALA A 100 1.72 -24.23 -5.49
N ASP A 101 1.13 -23.06 -5.24
CA ASP A 101 -0.27 -22.75 -5.54
C ASP A 101 -0.44 -21.92 -6.83
N SER A 102 0.64 -21.61 -7.56
CA SER A 102 0.65 -20.71 -8.74
C SER A 102 -0.27 -21.17 -9.88
N HIS A 103 -0.57 -22.47 -9.96
CA HIS A 103 -1.47 -23.06 -10.94
C HIS A 103 -2.96 -22.89 -10.60
N ARG A 104 -3.30 -22.43 -9.39
CA ARG A 104 -4.67 -22.30 -8.89
C ARG A 104 -5.37 -21.05 -9.41
N MET A 105 -6.66 -21.17 -9.62
CA MET A 105 -7.54 -20.02 -9.89
C MET A 105 -8.08 -19.45 -8.58
N LEU A 106 -8.56 -18.20 -8.62
CA LEU A 106 -9.09 -17.53 -7.42
C LEU A 106 -10.17 -18.36 -6.70
N GLY A 107 -11.03 -19.05 -7.44
CA GLY A 107 -12.08 -19.90 -6.86
C GLY A 107 -11.56 -21.06 -6.00
N ASP A 108 -10.35 -21.56 -6.28
CA ASP A 108 -9.73 -22.67 -5.54
C ASP A 108 -9.26 -22.27 -4.14
N PHE A 109 -9.27 -20.96 -3.85
CA PHE A 109 -8.98 -20.43 -2.51
C PHE A 109 -10.23 -20.31 -1.63
N PHE A 110 -11.38 -20.81 -2.08
CA PHE A 110 -12.57 -20.90 -1.22
C PHE A 110 -12.26 -21.72 0.05
N GLY A 111 -12.59 -21.16 1.21
CA GLY A 111 -12.29 -21.78 2.51
C GLY A 111 -10.83 -21.69 2.97
N ARG A 112 -9.93 -21.09 2.17
CA ARG A 112 -8.54 -20.85 2.53
C ARG A 112 -8.39 -19.57 3.37
N ARG A 113 -7.18 -19.27 3.83
CA ARG A 113 -6.84 -18.10 4.66
C ARG A 113 -6.31 -16.98 3.77
N ALA A 114 -6.82 -15.77 3.95
CA ALA A 114 -6.29 -14.58 3.30
C ALA A 114 -5.52 -13.70 4.28
N VAL A 115 -4.53 -12.97 3.79
CA VAL A 115 -3.87 -11.90 4.52
C VAL A 115 -3.95 -10.60 3.74
N CYS A 116 -4.29 -9.51 4.45
CA CYS A 116 -4.38 -8.16 3.93
C CYS A 116 -3.51 -7.23 4.77
N ASN A 117 -3.02 -6.14 4.16
CA ASN A 117 -2.17 -5.20 4.89
C ASN A 117 -2.93 -4.39 5.95
N ALA A 118 -4.17 -3.95 5.67
CA ALA A 118 -5.01 -3.19 6.61
C ALA A 118 -6.48 -3.25 6.19
N GLU A 119 -7.38 -3.11 7.15
CA GLU A 119 -8.83 -3.12 6.93
C GLU A 119 -9.31 -1.98 6.02
N HIS A 120 -8.67 -0.83 6.10
CA HIS A 120 -8.95 0.35 5.27
C HIS A 120 -8.13 0.41 3.98
N SER A 121 -7.40 -0.66 3.62
CA SER A 121 -6.60 -0.71 2.40
C SER A 121 -7.46 -0.94 1.16
N GLN A 122 -7.31 -0.06 0.17
CA GLN A 122 -7.95 -0.26 -1.13
C GLN A 122 -7.33 -1.44 -1.87
N SER A 123 -6.01 -1.46 -2.02
CA SER A 123 -5.28 -2.46 -2.82
C SER A 123 -5.23 -3.84 -2.18
N GLY A 124 -5.13 -3.91 -0.86
CA GLY A 124 -5.01 -5.18 -0.14
C GLY A 124 -6.35 -5.80 0.21
N TYR A 125 -7.24 -5.05 0.83
CA TYR A 125 -8.47 -5.61 1.38
C TYR A 125 -9.70 -5.39 0.48
N ASN A 126 -9.99 -4.14 0.10
CA ASN A 126 -11.24 -3.84 -0.61
C ASN A 126 -11.27 -4.45 -2.01
N VAL A 127 -10.14 -4.46 -2.73
CA VAL A 127 -10.03 -5.13 -4.04
C VAL A 127 -10.26 -6.63 -3.88
N LEU A 128 -9.62 -7.28 -2.92
CA LEU A 128 -9.77 -8.72 -2.68
C LEU A 128 -11.24 -9.06 -2.33
N ARG A 129 -11.86 -8.31 -1.41
CA ARG A 129 -13.30 -8.46 -1.09
C ARG A 129 -14.17 -8.37 -2.32
N LYS A 130 -13.95 -7.35 -3.17
CA LYS A 130 -14.73 -7.18 -4.40
C LYS A 130 -14.57 -8.36 -5.35
N MET A 131 -13.35 -8.87 -5.50
CA MET A 131 -13.06 -9.99 -6.40
C MET A 131 -13.72 -11.30 -5.94
N VAL A 132 -13.72 -11.58 -4.64
CA VAL A 132 -14.28 -12.82 -4.11
C VAL A 132 -15.79 -12.75 -3.81
N ALA A 133 -16.39 -11.56 -3.78
CA ALA A 133 -17.81 -11.39 -3.48
C ALA A 133 -18.73 -12.27 -4.36
N PRO A 134 -18.57 -12.33 -5.70
CA PRO A 134 -19.40 -13.18 -6.56
C PRO A 134 -19.13 -14.68 -6.38
N LEU A 135 -18.03 -15.05 -5.73
CA LEU A 135 -17.62 -16.44 -5.48
C LEU A 135 -17.96 -16.90 -4.05
N SER A 136 -18.47 -15.98 -3.24
CA SER A 136 -18.79 -16.24 -1.83
C SER A 136 -20.02 -17.12 -1.68
N ARG A 137 -20.07 -17.94 -0.62
CA ARG A 137 -21.21 -18.74 -0.23
C ARG A 137 -21.65 -18.28 1.16
N GLU A 138 -22.93 -17.99 1.33
CA GLU A 138 -23.50 -17.46 2.59
C GLU A 138 -22.74 -16.24 3.13
N GLY A 139 -22.29 -15.34 2.20
CA GLY A 139 -21.54 -14.14 2.54
C GLY A 139 -20.07 -14.37 2.92
N ARG A 140 -19.56 -15.60 2.82
CA ARG A 140 -18.19 -15.96 3.19
C ARG A 140 -17.46 -16.62 2.01
N PHE A 141 -16.19 -16.22 1.81
CA PHE A 141 -15.29 -16.85 0.84
C PHE A 141 -14.09 -17.48 1.56
N PHE A 142 -13.36 -16.71 2.35
CA PHE A 142 -12.23 -17.22 3.14
C PHE A 142 -12.68 -17.77 4.50
N SER A 143 -11.96 -18.77 4.99
CA SER A 143 -12.14 -19.27 6.36
C SER A 143 -11.69 -18.25 7.41
N ALA A 144 -10.63 -17.50 7.09
CA ALA A 144 -10.10 -16.42 7.91
C ALA A 144 -9.48 -15.32 7.04
N VAL A 145 -9.54 -14.09 7.52
CA VAL A 145 -8.83 -12.94 6.97
C VAL A 145 -8.03 -12.31 8.10
N MET A 146 -6.71 -12.21 7.95
CA MET A 146 -5.82 -11.56 8.89
C MET A 146 -5.32 -10.22 8.36
N PHE A 147 -4.99 -9.30 9.26
CA PHE A 147 -4.39 -8.01 8.93
C PHE A 147 -2.96 -7.94 9.45
N SER A 148 -2.01 -7.79 8.54
CA SER A 148 -0.58 -7.88 8.83
C SER A 148 0.10 -6.54 9.14
N GLY A 149 -0.58 -5.42 8.88
CA GLY A 149 -0.04 -4.06 9.03
C GLY A 149 0.63 -3.49 7.77
N SER A 150 1.19 -4.33 6.89
CA SER A 150 1.82 -3.86 5.65
C SER A 150 1.82 -4.93 4.56
N HIS A 151 1.89 -4.53 3.27
CA HIS A 151 2.05 -5.47 2.16
C HIS A 151 3.29 -6.37 2.31
N ARG A 152 4.39 -5.80 2.79
CA ARG A 152 5.61 -6.55 3.07
C ARG A 152 5.41 -7.63 4.12
N GLN A 153 4.66 -7.33 5.18
CA GLN A 153 4.35 -8.33 6.21
C GLN A 153 3.36 -9.36 5.68
N SER A 154 2.39 -8.97 4.83
CA SER A 154 1.49 -9.94 4.15
C SER A 154 2.27 -10.99 3.35
N LEU A 155 3.33 -10.57 2.63
CA LEU A 155 4.20 -11.50 1.90
C LEU A 155 4.95 -12.45 2.83
N ARG A 156 5.41 -11.97 3.99
CA ARG A 156 6.03 -12.83 5.02
C ARG A 156 5.06 -13.87 5.58
N GLU A 157 3.80 -13.48 5.80
CA GLU A 157 2.78 -14.42 6.28
C GLU A 157 2.51 -15.53 5.26
N LEU A 158 2.58 -15.23 3.95
CA LEU A 158 2.54 -16.26 2.89
C LEU A 158 3.77 -17.20 2.95
N GLN A 159 4.98 -16.62 3.10
CA GLN A 159 6.23 -17.40 3.21
C GLN A 159 6.23 -18.32 4.43
N GLN A 160 5.65 -17.88 5.53
CA GLN A 160 5.53 -18.63 6.78
C GLN A 160 4.33 -19.57 6.82
N GLU A 161 3.60 -19.70 5.73
CA GLU A 161 2.39 -20.53 5.61
C GLU A 161 1.26 -20.18 6.59
N ASN A 162 1.26 -18.97 7.12
CA ASN A 162 0.20 -18.46 7.98
C ASN A 162 -1.05 -18.05 7.18
N ALA A 163 -0.87 -17.75 5.88
CA ALA A 163 -1.94 -17.43 4.93
C ALA A 163 -1.68 -18.12 3.60
N ASP A 164 -2.69 -18.14 2.73
CA ASP A 164 -2.65 -18.85 1.46
C ASP A 164 -2.73 -17.91 0.26
N ILE A 165 -3.26 -16.69 0.44
CA ILE A 165 -3.39 -15.67 -0.61
C ILE A 165 -3.32 -14.25 -0.02
N ALA A 166 -2.70 -13.33 -0.76
CA ALA A 166 -2.67 -11.90 -0.46
C ALA A 166 -2.93 -11.06 -1.72
N ALA A 167 -3.47 -9.86 -1.55
CA ALA A 167 -3.51 -8.84 -2.60
C ALA A 167 -2.47 -7.77 -2.30
N ILE A 168 -1.54 -7.56 -3.24
CA ILE A 168 -0.41 -6.64 -3.11
C ILE A 168 -0.50 -5.60 -4.22
N ASP A 169 -0.35 -4.32 -3.92
CA ASP A 169 -0.31 -3.31 -4.97
C ASP A 169 0.94 -3.47 -5.86
N CYS A 170 0.78 -3.18 -7.14
CA CYS A 170 1.82 -3.42 -8.12
C CYS A 170 3.06 -2.53 -7.92
N VAL A 171 2.93 -1.34 -7.33
CA VAL A 171 4.07 -0.45 -7.05
C VAL A 171 4.92 -1.02 -5.93
N THR A 172 4.29 -1.44 -4.82
CA THR A 172 4.98 -2.13 -3.72
C THR A 172 5.67 -3.40 -4.23
N TYR A 173 4.98 -4.21 -5.04
CA TYR A 173 5.55 -5.44 -5.59
C TYR A 173 6.79 -5.15 -6.44
N ALA A 174 6.71 -4.19 -7.38
CA ALA A 174 7.83 -3.80 -8.23
C ALA A 174 9.03 -3.24 -7.43
N LEU A 175 8.76 -2.44 -6.39
CA LEU A 175 9.81 -1.92 -5.50
C LEU A 175 10.50 -3.04 -4.70
N LEU A 176 9.72 -4.00 -4.19
CA LEU A 176 10.28 -5.17 -3.49
C LEU A 176 11.08 -6.04 -4.44
N GLN A 177 10.59 -6.31 -5.64
CA GLN A 177 11.31 -7.08 -6.67
C GLN A 177 12.66 -6.44 -7.00
N ARG A 178 12.72 -5.12 -7.07
CA ARG A 178 13.94 -4.38 -7.40
C ARG A 178 14.92 -4.28 -6.24
N HIS A 179 14.45 -4.05 -5.02
CA HIS A 179 15.31 -3.67 -3.88
C HIS A 179 15.41 -4.73 -2.78
N GLN A 180 14.47 -5.64 -2.72
CA GLN A 180 14.36 -6.68 -1.68
C GLN A 180 13.79 -7.97 -2.26
N PRO A 181 14.39 -8.57 -3.31
CA PRO A 181 13.82 -9.73 -4.01
C PRO A 181 13.58 -10.93 -3.09
N GLN A 182 14.34 -11.04 -2.00
CA GLN A 182 14.11 -12.09 -0.98
C GLN A 182 12.74 -11.99 -0.31
N ALA A 183 12.08 -10.83 -0.32
CA ALA A 183 10.72 -10.66 0.20
C ALA A 183 9.66 -11.36 -0.68
N LEU A 184 10.02 -11.74 -1.91
CA LEU A 184 9.17 -12.42 -2.89
C LEU A 184 9.58 -13.88 -3.11
N ALA A 185 10.55 -14.41 -2.36
CA ALA A 185 11.01 -15.77 -2.53
C ALA A 185 9.89 -16.79 -2.25
N GLY A 186 9.68 -17.76 -3.16
CA GLY A 186 8.66 -18.80 -3.04
C GLY A 186 7.21 -18.33 -3.34
N GLN A 187 7.07 -17.20 -4.05
CA GLN A 187 5.77 -16.60 -4.38
C GLN A 187 5.62 -16.35 -5.87
#